data_c475af3afb4c0ee1860749886a9798c2
#
_entry.id   c475af3afb4c0ee1860749886a9798c2
#
_cell.length_a   1.000
_cell.length_b   1.000
_cell.length_c   1.000
_cell.angle_alpha   90.00
_cell.angle_beta   90.00
_cell.angle_gamma   90.00
#
_symmetry.space_group_name_H-M   'P 1'
#
loop_
_entity.id
_entity.type
_entity.pdbx_description
1 polymer ?
#
loop_
_entity_poly.entity_id
_entity_poly.type
_entity_poly.pdbx_seq_one_letter_code
_entity_poly.pdbx_strand_id
1 'polypeptide(L)'
;LLDGAVRAGEMTEIDRNALLVAMTDEVGALVLRDNYRQNRALDNADAQSGVMEEVHARFIRSLEASGHLDRSVERLPNDEQLADRHNAGAGLTVPELSVLLAYAKITLEEELLASRLPEDPDFLPELVRAFPSALRERFLDRIRTHTLRREITATSVVNGLVNRAGMTFVFRMREETGAGADDIARAHEAARAIFDQDALWREIEALDGVVGVEVQTQMYLASRRLVERGTRWLLRRRPRPLPVSATVSFFAIPVAQLAAMVARGEHAEDAAATYLAQGVPRAIAIRVGALERLPRALDIVELADAHTLPVEGVATTYDEVGDRLRLDWLIDRIVELPRDDRWDALARNALREDAVTQIRQIADAVLQAGSYDTWMSTRSSAVARVLTLLDDVRNHGVYDVATLSVALREMHSLT
;
A
#
# COMPACT_ATOMS: atom_id res chain seq x y z
N LEU A 1 21.12 -23.19 -14.58
CA LEU A 1 21.27 -23.73 -13.22
C LEU A 1 21.51 -25.24 -13.26
N LEU A 2 20.60 -26.07 -13.82
CA LEU A 2 20.68 -27.52 -13.83
C LEU A 2 21.86 -28.08 -14.67
N ASP A 3 22.15 -27.50 -15.82
CA ASP A 3 23.32 -27.91 -16.64
C ASP A 3 24.65 -27.65 -15.90
N GLY A 4 24.69 -26.63 -15.06
CA GLY A 4 25.82 -26.39 -14.15
C GLY A 4 25.97 -27.49 -13.10
N ALA A 5 24.86 -28.02 -12.58
CA ALA A 5 24.87 -29.12 -11.62
C ALA A 5 25.31 -30.45 -12.29
N VAL A 6 24.85 -30.70 -13.52
CA VAL A 6 25.30 -31.88 -14.27
C VAL A 6 26.80 -31.80 -14.55
N ARG A 7 27.31 -30.68 -15.04
CA ARG A 7 28.75 -30.49 -15.30
C ARG A 7 29.60 -30.60 -14.04
N ALA A 8 29.07 -30.24 -12.88
CA ALA A 8 29.74 -30.38 -11.59
C ALA A 8 29.63 -31.80 -11.00
N GLY A 9 28.92 -32.74 -11.65
CA GLY A 9 28.71 -34.09 -11.17
C GLY A 9 27.74 -34.21 -9.98
N GLU A 10 26.98 -33.17 -9.68
CA GLU A 10 25.98 -33.14 -8.58
C GLU A 10 24.68 -33.88 -8.94
N MET A 11 24.44 -34.10 -10.23
CA MET A 11 23.31 -34.86 -10.76
C MET A 11 23.64 -35.42 -12.14
N THR A 12 22.94 -36.50 -12.55
CA THR A 12 23.04 -37.05 -13.89
C THR A 12 22.11 -36.31 -14.86
N GLU A 13 22.31 -36.50 -16.18
CA GLU A 13 21.35 -36.02 -17.20
C GLU A 13 19.97 -36.66 -17.05
N ILE A 14 19.90 -37.92 -16.63
CA ILE A 14 18.64 -38.62 -16.37
C ILE A 14 17.90 -37.95 -15.21
N ASP A 15 18.59 -37.65 -14.10
CA ASP A 15 18.00 -36.97 -12.96
C ASP A 15 17.53 -35.56 -13.33
N ARG A 16 18.32 -34.82 -14.13
CA ARG A 16 17.94 -33.49 -14.65
C ARG A 16 16.63 -33.59 -15.45
N ASN A 17 16.53 -34.53 -16.37
CA ASN A 17 15.35 -34.69 -17.20
C ASN A 17 14.12 -35.08 -16.37
N ALA A 18 14.30 -36.01 -15.43
CA ALA A 18 13.23 -36.38 -14.48
C ALA A 18 12.76 -35.16 -13.64
N LEU A 19 13.69 -34.32 -13.15
CA LEU A 19 13.37 -33.11 -12.40
C LEU A 19 12.65 -32.07 -13.26
N LEU A 20 13.04 -31.88 -14.54
CA LEU A 20 12.35 -30.98 -15.48
C LEU A 20 10.90 -31.41 -15.69
N VAL A 21 10.66 -32.73 -15.88
CA VAL A 21 9.31 -33.28 -16.00
C VAL A 21 8.50 -33.02 -14.70
N ALA A 22 9.09 -33.27 -13.53
CA ALA A 22 8.41 -33.09 -12.24
C ALA A 22 8.03 -31.62 -11.96
N MET A 23 8.75 -30.65 -12.53
CA MET A 23 8.48 -29.22 -12.36
C MET A 23 7.51 -28.65 -13.39
N THR A 24 7.15 -29.37 -14.45
CA THR A 24 6.39 -28.82 -15.58
C THR A 24 5.07 -28.20 -15.13
N ASP A 25 4.29 -28.90 -14.30
CA ASP A 25 2.99 -28.43 -13.84
C ASP A 25 3.13 -27.19 -12.92
N GLU A 26 4.14 -27.17 -12.05
CA GLU A 26 4.39 -26.02 -11.19
C GLU A 26 4.81 -24.79 -12.00
N VAL A 27 5.67 -24.95 -13.01
CA VAL A 27 6.05 -23.85 -13.90
C VAL A 27 4.83 -23.32 -14.65
N GLY A 28 3.97 -24.21 -15.17
CA GLY A 28 2.71 -23.81 -15.78
C GLY A 28 1.82 -23.01 -14.83
N ALA A 29 1.66 -23.47 -13.59
CA ALA A 29 0.88 -22.79 -12.56
C ALA A 29 1.47 -21.41 -12.20
N LEU A 30 2.79 -21.28 -12.12
CA LEU A 30 3.47 -20.00 -11.87
C LEU A 30 3.21 -18.99 -12.99
N VAL A 31 3.33 -19.40 -14.26
CA VAL A 31 3.05 -18.55 -15.42
C VAL A 31 1.59 -18.10 -15.46
N LEU A 32 0.66 -19.03 -15.26
CA LEU A 32 -0.78 -18.71 -15.22
C LEU A 32 -1.12 -17.75 -14.08
N ARG A 33 -0.51 -17.93 -12.92
CA ARG A 33 -0.69 -17.03 -11.77
C ARG A 33 -0.19 -15.61 -12.06
N ASP A 34 0.96 -15.47 -12.71
CA ASP A 34 1.49 -14.14 -13.06
C ASP A 34 0.60 -13.45 -14.11
N ASN A 35 0.09 -14.20 -15.10
CA ASN A 35 -0.88 -13.71 -16.07
C ASN A 35 -2.18 -13.27 -15.37
N TYR A 36 -2.73 -14.10 -14.48
CA TYR A 36 -3.90 -13.77 -13.68
C TYR A 36 -3.72 -12.46 -12.90
N ARG A 37 -2.59 -12.29 -12.19
CA ARG A 37 -2.31 -11.09 -11.42
C ARG A 37 -2.18 -9.84 -12.28
N GLN A 38 -1.63 -9.96 -13.47
CA GLN A 38 -1.54 -8.85 -14.41
C GLN A 38 -2.92 -8.45 -14.94
N ASN A 39 -3.78 -9.41 -15.28
CA ASN A 39 -5.17 -9.11 -15.66
C ASN A 39 -5.93 -8.43 -14.51
N ARG A 40 -5.78 -8.93 -13.28
CA ARG A 40 -6.38 -8.27 -12.09
C ARG A 40 -5.87 -6.85 -11.87
N ALA A 41 -4.60 -6.57 -12.17
CA ALA A 41 -4.07 -5.20 -12.12
C ALA A 41 -4.76 -4.28 -13.14
N LEU A 42 -5.06 -4.79 -14.33
CA LEU A 42 -5.81 -4.07 -15.37
C LEU A 42 -7.27 -3.86 -14.97
N ASP A 43 -7.96 -4.89 -14.46
CA ASP A 43 -9.33 -4.77 -13.96
C ASP A 43 -9.44 -3.69 -12.86
N ASN A 44 -8.48 -3.71 -11.92
CA ASN A 44 -8.42 -2.69 -10.85
C ASN A 44 -8.13 -1.29 -11.39
N ALA A 45 -7.33 -1.16 -12.45
CA ALA A 45 -7.02 0.12 -13.07
C ALA A 45 -8.21 0.64 -13.87
N ASP A 46 -8.91 -0.23 -14.61
CA ASP A 46 -10.11 0.09 -15.37
C ASP A 46 -11.23 0.60 -14.46
N ALA A 47 -11.49 -0.11 -13.36
CA ALA A 47 -12.47 0.29 -12.35
C ALA A 47 -12.21 1.68 -11.72
N GLN A 48 -10.98 2.19 -11.83
CA GLN A 48 -10.58 3.50 -11.32
C GLN A 48 -10.19 4.48 -12.43
N SER A 49 -10.35 4.12 -13.72
CA SER A 49 -9.75 4.85 -14.84
C SER A 49 -10.20 6.31 -14.89
N GLY A 50 -11.49 6.60 -14.65
CA GLY A 50 -12.01 7.96 -14.62
C GLY A 50 -11.47 8.78 -13.45
N VAL A 51 -11.45 8.21 -12.21
CA VAL A 51 -10.94 8.90 -11.01
C VAL A 51 -9.44 9.15 -11.08
N MET A 52 -8.71 8.31 -11.82
CA MET A 52 -7.25 8.37 -11.96
C MET A 52 -6.78 9.04 -13.26
N GLU A 53 -7.70 9.59 -14.04
CA GLU A 53 -7.40 10.14 -15.37
C GLU A 53 -6.28 11.18 -15.32
N GLU A 54 -6.37 12.18 -14.44
CA GLU A 54 -5.34 13.23 -14.31
C GLU A 54 -3.98 12.65 -13.86
N VAL A 55 -3.98 11.61 -13.04
CA VAL A 55 -2.75 10.91 -12.64
C VAL A 55 -2.14 10.16 -13.83
N HIS A 56 -2.98 9.51 -14.63
CA HIS A 56 -2.54 8.83 -15.85
C HIS A 56 -1.97 9.84 -16.86
N ALA A 57 -2.63 10.98 -17.05
CA ALA A 57 -2.15 12.05 -17.93
C ALA A 57 -0.77 12.56 -17.50
N ARG A 58 -0.56 12.83 -16.20
CA ARG A 58 0.74 13.25 -15.68
C ARG A 58 1.81 12.16 -15.84
N PHE A 59 1.43 10.90 -15.62
CA PHE A 59 2.35 9.78 -15.78
C PHE A 59 2.79 9.64 -17.24
N ILE A 60 1.88 9.74 -18.21
CA ILE A 60 2.20 9.76 -19.64
C ILE A 60 3.20 10.88 -19.95
N ARG A 61 2.92 12.11 -19.52
CA ARG A 61 3.83 13.27 -19.73
C ARG A 61 5.21 13.03 -19.11
N SER A 62 5.27 12.40 -17.94
CA SER A 62 6.53 12.06 -17.27
C SER A 62 7.35 11.03 -18.06
N LEU A 63 6.70 10.01 -18.62
CA LEU A 63 7.35 9.01 -19.47
C LEU A 63 7.86 9.59 -20.78
N GLU A 64 7.12 10.52 -21.41
CA GLU A 64 7.56 11.27 -22.60
C GLU A 64 8.75 12.17 -22.27
N ALA A 65 8.67 12.94 -21.18
CA ALA A 65 9.74 13.85 -20.77
C ALA A 65 11.06 13.12 -20.46
N SER A 66 10.97 11.87 -19.97
CA SER A 66 12.14 11.02 -19.74
C SER A 66 12.63 10.27 -20.99
N GLY A 67 11.91 10.38 -22.12
CA GLY A 67 12.27 9.74 -23.38
C GLY A 67 11.98 8.24 -23.45
N HIS A 68 11.22 7.69 -22.49
CA HIS A 68 10.85 6.27 -22.49
C HIS A 68 9.65 5.99 -23.39
N LEU A 69 8.75 6.96 -23.58
CA LEU A 69 7.49 6.79 -24.28
C LEU A 69 7.38 7.74 -25.47
N ASP A 70 6.97 7.23 -26.62
CA ASP A 70 6.43 8.02 -27.72
C ASP A 70 4.92 7.76 -27.83
N ARG A 71 4.11 8.74 -27.42
CA ARG A 71 2.66 8.65 -27.36
C ARG A 71 2.04 8.35 -28.71
N SER A 72 2.63 8.85 -29.79
CA SER A 72 2.10 8.65 -31.17
C SER A 72 2.33 7.22 -31.66
N VAL A 73 3.46 6.62 -31.31
CA VAL A 73 3.78 5.22 -31.62
C VAL A 73 2.86 4.26 -30.87
N GLU A 74 2.66 4.54 -29.59
CA GLU A 74 1.84 3.72 -28.69
C GLU A 74 0.32 3.99 -28.82
N ARG A 75 -0.06 4.94 -29.64
CA ARG A 75 -1.47 5.34 -29.88
C ARG A 75 -2.21 5.76 -28.60
N LEU A 76 -1.49 6.35 -27.66
CA LEU A 76 -2.09 6.95 -26.48
C LEU A 76 -2.74 8.29 -26.82
N PRO A 77 -3.80 8.72 -26.07
CA PRO A 77 -4.49 9.97 -26.34
C PRO A 77 -3.58 11.17 -26.14
N ASN A 78 -3.72 12.19 -26.99
CA ASN A 78 -3.06 13.47 -26.81
C ASN A 78 -3.71 14.29 -25.68
N ASP A 79 -3.15 15.46 -25.33
CA ASP A 79 -3.63 16.24 -24.20
C ASP A 79 -5.05 16.82 -24.43
N GLU A 80 -5.45 17.12 -25.68
CA GLU A 80 -6.81 17.54 -26.01
C GLU A 80 -7.82 16.40 -25.78
N GLN A 81 -7.49 15.20 -26.25
CA GLN A 81 -8.31 14.01 -26.04
C GLN A 81 -8.43 13.62 -24.57
N LEU A 82 -7.35 13.80 -23.79
CA LEU A 82 -7.38 13.57 -22.34
C LEU A 82 -8.28 14.58 -21.64
N ALA A 83 -8.20 15.88 -22.02
CA ALA A 83 -9.08 16.91 -21.49
C ALA A 83 -10.56 16.68 -21.84
N ASP A 84 -10.88 16.23 -23.04
CA ASP A 84 -12.23 15.87 -23.45
C ASP A 84 -12.77 14.69 -22.62
N ARG A 85 -11.94 13.67 -22.39
CA ARG A 85 -12.31 12.52 -21.54
C ARG A 85 -12.50 12.93 -20.08
N HIS A 86 -11.65 13.77 -19.54
CA HIS A 86 -11.80 14.32 -18.20
C HIS A 86 -13.14 15.03 -18.03
N ASN A 87 -13.50 15.90 -18.97
CA ASN A 87 -14.79 16.62 -18.96
C ASN A 87 -15.99 15.67 -19.08
N ALA A 88 -15.82 14.52 -19.71
CA ALA A 88 -16.83 13.48 -19.84
C ALA A 88 -16.85 12.48 -18.65
N GLY A 89 -15.97 12.64 -17.66
CA GLY A 89 -15.79 11.70 -16.56
C GLY A 89 -15.26 10.32 -16.99
N ALA A 90 -14.62 10.26 -18.18
CA ALA A 90 -14.06 9.03 -18.75
C ALA A 90 -12.54 8.98 -18.53
N GLY A 91 -12.01 7.78 -18.36
CA GLY A 91 -10.57 7.54 -18.23
C GLY A 91 -9.93 6.92 -19.47
N LEU A 92 -8.76 6.34 -19.27
CA LEU A 92 -8.10 5.53 -20.29
C LEU A 92 -8.83 4.20 -20.48
N THR A 93 -8.79 3.69 -21.71
CA THR A 93 -9.30 2.37 -22.06
C THR A 93 -8.35 1.26 -21.59
N VAL A 94 -8.84 0.02 -21.48
CA VAL A 94 -8.02 -1.14 -21.07
C VAL A 94 -6.77 -1.32 -21.95
N PRO A 95 -6.81 -1.21 -23.28
CA PRO A 95 -5.60 -1.24 -24.11
C PRO A 95 -4.59 -0.15 -23.78
N GLU A 96 -5.04 1.10 -23.54
CA GLU A 96 -4.17 2.21 -23.16
C GLU A 96 -3.57 2.00 -21.75
N LEU A 97 -4.37 1.49 -20.80
CA LEU A 97 -3.90 1.08 -19.47
C LEU A 97 -2.86 -0.04 -19.55
N SER A 98 -3.02 -0.97 -20.51
CA SER A 98 -2.06 -2.06 -20.72
C SER A 98 -0.70 -1.53 -21.19
N VAL A 99 -0.68 -0.52 -22.05
CA VAL A 99 0.55 0.18 -22.46
C VAL A 99 1.20 0.83 -21.23
N LEU A 100 0.46 1.59 -20.43
CA LEU A 100 1.01 2.24 -19.24
C LEU A 100 1.52 1.21 -18.20
N LEU A 101 0.85 0.08 -18.06
CA LEU A 101 1.30 -1.02 -17.19
C LEU A 101 2.66 -1.57 -17.64
N ALA A 102 2.84 -1.73 -18.95
CA ALA A 102 4.11 -2.19 -19.52
C ALA A 102 5.24 -1.18 -19.25
N TYR A 103 5.01 0.10 -19.55
CA TYR A 103 6.02 1.14 -19.32
C TYR A 103 6.33 1.35 -17.84
N ALA A 104 5.34 1.25 -16.96
CA ALA A 104 5.56 1.27 -15.51
C ALA A 104 6.50 0.15 -15.04
N LYS A 105 6.36 -1.05 -15.63
CA LYS A 105 7.26 -2.18 -15.32
C LYS A 105 8.65 -1.98 -15.89
N ILE A 106 8.76 -1.58 -17.15
CA ILE A 106 10.04 -1.37 -17.84
C ILE A 106 10.89 -0.32 -17.11
N THR A 107 10.31 0.86 -16.86
CA THR A 107 11.05 1.96 -16.23
C THR A 107 11.42 1.63 -14.78
N LEU A 108 10.55 0.97 -14.03
CA LEU A 108 10.87 0.54 -12.67
C LEU A 108 11.97 -0.52 -12.65
N GLU A 109 11.95 -1.47 -13.58
CA GLU A 109 12.99 -2.50 -13.69
C GLU A 109 14.35 -1.90 -13.98
N GLU A 110 14.44 -0.96 -14.93
CA GLU A 110 15.66 -0.22 -15.25
C GLU A 110 16.22 0.51 -14.03
N GLU A 111 15.37 1.22 -13.28
CA GLU A 111 15.78 1.93 -12.07
C GLU A 111 16.25 0.97 -10.95
N LEU A 112 15.56 -0.15 -10.74
CA LEU A 112 15.97 -1.14 -9.74
C LEU A 112 17.27 -1.83 -10.12
N LEU A 113 17.49 -2.12 -11.41
CA LEU A 113 18.75 -2.68 -11.92
C LEU A 113 19.91 -1.67 -11.81
N ALA A 114 19.65 -0.37 -11.89
CA ALA A 114 20.65 0.66 -11.64
C ALA A 114 20.96 0.85 -10.14
N SER A 115 20.11 0.36 -9.25
CA SER A 115 20.27 0.45 -7.79
C SER A 115 21.02 -0.76 -7.21
N ARG A 116 21.21 -0.76 -5.89
CA ARG A 116 21.75 -1.91 -5.13
C ARG A 116 20.67 -2.86 -4.58
N LEU A 117 19.40 -2.59 -4.83
CA LEU A 117 18.30 -3.39 -4.28
C LEU A 117 18.39 -4.88 -4.68
N PRO A 118 18.72 -5.25 -5.94
CA PRO A 118 18.79 -6.66 -6.32
C PRO A 118 19.88 -7.48 -5.61
N GLU A 119 20.89 -6.84 -5.01
CA GLU A 119 21.92 -7.50 -4.19
C GLU A 119 21.60 -7.52 -2.69
N ASP A 120 20.55 -6.82 -2.26
CA ASP A 120 20.21 -6.73 -0.86
C ASP A 120 19.70 -8.10 -0.34
N PRO A 121 20.28 -8.60 0.77
CA PRO A 121 19.84 -9.87 1.39
C PRO A 121 18.33 -9.90 1.71
N ASP A 122 17.71 -8.77 2.01
CA ASP A 122 16.29 -8.67 2.29
C ASP A 122 15.41 -9.07 1.08
N PHE A 123 15.95 -9.00 -0.15
CA PHE A 123 15.27 -9.40 -1.39
C PHE A 123 15.66 -10.79 -1.90
N LEU A 124 16.50 -11.54 -1.17
CA LEU A 124 16.76 -12.94 -1.49
C LEU A 124 15.50 -13.81 -1.56
N PRO A 125 14.49 -13.63 -0.70
CA PRO A 125 13.23 -14.37 -0.82
C PRO A 125 12.52 -14.15 -2.17
N GLU A 126 12.63 -12.95 -2.77
CA GLU A 126 12.07 -12.66 -4.09
C GLU A 126 12.79 -13.46 -5.18
N LEU A 127 14.12 -13.49 -5.15
CA LEU A 127 14.92 -14.34 -6.05
C LEU A 127 14.52 -15.81 -5.94
N VAL A 128 14.47 -16.33 -4.70
CA VAL A 128 14.19 -17.76 -4.47
C VAL A 128 12.77 -18.14 -4.93
N ARG A 129 11.78 -17.27 -4.70
CA ARG A 129 10.38 -17.50 -5.13
C ARG A 129 10.20 -17.58 -6.63
N ALA A 130 11.09 -16.99 -7.42
CA ALA A 130 11.05 -17.05 -8.88
C ALA A 130 11.36 -18.44 -9.44
N PHE A 131 11.93 -19.33 -8.63
CA PHE A 131 12.25 -20.71 -9.03
C PHE A 131 11.19 -21.69 -8.52
N PRO A 132 10.93 -22.83 -9.25
CA PRO A 132 10.09 -23.91 -8.77
C PRO A 132 10.55 -24.48 -7.42
N SER A 133 9.61 -24.97 -6.62
CA SER A 133 9.85 -25.48 -5.26
C SER A 133 10.95 -26.55 -5.20
N ALA A 134 10.94 -27.48 -6.14
CA ALA A 134 11.95 -28.55 -6.24
C ALA A 134 13.40 -28.04 -6.42
N LEU A 135 13.58 -26.80 -6.88
CA LEU A 135 14.91 -26.18 -7.01
C LEU A 135 15.32 -25.41 -5.77
N ARG A 136 14.36 -24.84 -5.04
CA ARG A 136 14.64 -23.90 -3.92
C ARG A 136 15.44 -24.57 -2.80
N GLU A 137 15.09 -25.80 -2.44
CA GLU A 137 15.73 -26.53 -1.36
C GLU A 137 17.08 -27.11 -1.79
N ARG A 138 17.10 -27.76 -2.94
CA ARG A 138 18.27 -28.53 -3.41
C ARG A 138 19.37 -27.65 -3.98
N PHE A 139 19.05 -26.51 -4.59
CA PHE A 139 19.99 -25.70 -5.34
C PHE A 139 20.05 -24.25 -4.87
N LEU A 140 19.77 -23.98 -3.58
CA LEU A 140 19.72 -22.61 -3.03
C LEU A 140 21.01 -21.82 -3.31
N ASP A 141 22.19 -22.42 -3.14
CA ASP A 141 23.46 -21.75 -3.37
C ASP A 141 23.69 -21.44 -4.85
N ARG A 142 23.22 -22.30 -5.75
CA ARG A 142 23.24 -22.04 -7.19
C ARG A 142 22.24 -20.95 -7.60
N ILE A 143 21.11 -20.85 -6.92
CA ILE A 143 20.15 -19.76 -7.10
C ILE A 143 20.79 -18.43 -6.65
N ARG A 144 21.42 -18.39 -5.48
CA ARG A 144 22.11 -17.20 -4.95
C ARG A 144 23.23 -16.69 -5.87
N THR A 145 23.90 -17.60 -6.57
CA THR A 145 24.99 -17.29 -7.50
C THR A 145 24.59 -17.31 -8.96
N HIS A 146 23.28 -17.32 -9.25
CA HIS A 146 22.78 -17.35 -10.63
C HIS A 146 23.26 -16.13 -11.41
N THR A 147 23.65 -16.33 -12.68
CA THR A 147 24.18 -15.27 -13.54
C THR A 147 23.21 -14.10 -13.69
N LEU A 148 21.91 -14.39 -13.82
CA LEU A 148 20.81 -13.40 -13.96
C LEU A 148 20.10 -13.12 -12.62
N ARG A 149 20.76 -13.28 -11.47
CA ARG A 149 20.09 -13.09 -10.16
C ARG A 149 19.55 -11.68 -9.99
N ARG A 150 20.25 -10.67 -10.51
CA ARG A 150 19.83 -9.27 -10.44
C ARG A 150 18.54 -9.04 -11.21
N GLU A 151 18.52 -9.47 -12.45
CA GLU A 151 17.39 -9.34 -13.36
C GLU A 151 16.18 -10.09 -12.81
N ILE A 152 16.36 -11.34 -12.37
CA ILE A 152 15.28 -12.15 -11.78
C ILE A 152 14.71 -11.47 -10.52
N THR A 153 15.57 -10.94 -9.64
CA THR A 153 15.12 -10.24 -8.44
C THR A 153 14.35 -8.96 -8.80
N ALA A 154 14.91 -8.13 -9.70
CA ALA A 154 14.25 -6.90 -10.14
C ALA A 154 12.89 -7.19 -10.77
N THR A 155 12.81 -8.13 -11.73
CA THR A 155 11.55 -8.53 -12.37
C THR A 155 10.52 -9.05 -11.34
N SER A 156 10.94 -9.87 -10.36
CA SER A 156 10.06 -10.36 -9.30
C SER A 156 9.48 -9.21 -8.46
N VAL A 157 10.34 -8.29 -8.02
CA VAL A 157 9.94 -7.11 -7.24
C VAL A 157 8.99 -6.22 -8.05
N VAL A 158 9.35 -5.91 -9.30
CA VAL A 158 8.52 -5.10 -10.22
C VAL A 158 7.14 -5.70 -10.41
N ASN A 159 7.07 -6.99 -10.73
CA ASN A 159 5.79 -7.67 -10.91
C ASN A 159 4.97 -7.68 -9.61
N GLY A 160 5.59 -7.97 -8.48
CA GLY A 160 4.93 -7.94 -7.17
C GLY A 160 4.36 -6.56 -6.84
N LEU A 161 5.15 -5.51 -7.04
CA LEU A 161 4.76 -4.14 -6.75
C LEU A 161 3.70 -3.62 -7.72
N VAL A 162 3.97 -3.65 -9.04
CA VAL A 162 3.10 -3.01 -10.04
C VAL A 162 1.76 -3.74 -10.16
N ASN A 163 1.74 -5.08 -10.11
CA ASN A 163 0.49 -5.83 -10.20
C ASN A 163 -0.39 -5.65 -8.95
N ARG A 164 0.17 -5.34 -7.78
CA ARG A 164 -0.58 -5.18 -6.52
C ARG A 164 -0.86 -3.71 -6.16
N ALA A 165 0.14 -2.84 -6.26
CA ALA A 165 -0.01 -1.43 -5.93
C ALA A 165 -0.49 -0.56 -7.12
N GLY A 166 -0.39 -1.07 -8.35
CA GLY A 166 -0.83 -0.44 -9.58
C GLY A 166 0.26 0.37 -10.29
N MET A 167 0.04 0.60 -11.58
CA MET A 167 1.02 1.18 -12.51
C MET A 167 1.50 2.59 -12.15
N THR A 168 0.67 3.41 -11.52
CA THR A 168 1.03 4.79 -11.13
C THR A 168 1.58 4.89 -9.70
N PHE A 169 1.69 3.77 -8.98
CA PHE A 169 2.03 3.81 -7.55
C PHE A 169 3.41 4.44 -7.28
N VAL A 170 4.46 3.96 -7.97
CA VAL A 170 5.82 4.49 -7.80
C VAL A 170 5.89 5.96 -8.20
N PHE A 171 5.26 6.33 -9.31
CA PHE A 171 5.15 7.71 -9.77
C PHE A 171 4.53 8.61 -8.70
N ARG A 172 3.38 8.24 -8.14
CA ARG A 172 2.70 9.02 -7.08
C ARG A 172 3.52 9.09 -5.80
N MET A 173 4.10 7.97 -5.35
CA MET A 173 4.96 7.97 -4.16
C MET A 173 6.17 8.89 -4.32
N ARG A 174 6.76 8.94 -5.51
CA ARG A 174 7.87 9.85 -5.83
C ARG A 174 7.41 11.31 -5.79
N GLU A 175 6.28 11.64 -6.39
CA GLU A 175 5.71 13.01 -6.32
C GLU A 175 5.45 13.46 -4.88
N GLU A 176 4.98 12.57 -4.01
CA GLU A 176 4.57 12.87 -2.64
C GLU A 176 5.73 12.88 -1.63
N THR A 177 6.77 12.07 -1.84
CA THR A 177 7.82 11.82 -0.84
C THR A 177 9.22 12.16 -1.29
N GLY A 178 9.43 12.37 -2.59
CA GLY A 178 10.77 12.54 -3.19
C GLY A 178 11.64 11.29 -3.10
N ALA A 179 11.09 10.12 -2.77
CA ALA A 179 11.85 8.88 -2.62
C ALA A 179 12.26 8.28 -3.97
N GLY A 180 13.41 7.59 -4.00
CA GLY A 180 13.84 6.78 -5.14
C GLY A 180 13.02 5.51 -5.29
N ALA A 181 13.10 4.87 -6.47
CA ALA A 181 12.36 3.64 -6.75
C ALA A 181 12.72 2.49 -5.80
N ASP A 182 13.99 2.36 -5.45
CA ASP A 182 14.49 1.35 -4.52
C ASP A 182 13.98 1.57 -3.08
N ASP A 183 13.94 2.81 -2.59
CA ASP A 183 13.35 3.15 -1.29
C ASP A 183 11.85 2.86 -1.27
N ILE A 184 11.12 3.19 -2.35
CA ILE A 184 9.69 2.90 -2.49
C ILE A 184 9.44 1.39 -2.50
N ALA A 185 10.25 0.62 -3.23
CA ALA A 185 10.15 -0.83 -3.28
C ALA A 185 10.40 -1.47 -1.90
N ARG A 186 11.42 -1.01 -1.15
CA ARG A 186 11.70 -1.46 0.23
C ARG A 186 10.54 -1.18 1.17
N ALA A 187 10.01 0.03 1.14
CA ALA A 187 8.90 0.44 1.99
C ALA A 187 7.60 -0.31 1.64
N HIS A 188 7.34 -0.56 0.34
CA HIS A 188 6.23 -1.37 -0.12
C HIS A 188 6.34 -2.82 0.36
N GLU A 189 7.51 -3.43 0.21
CA GLU A 189 7.76 -4.81 0.65
C GLU A 189 7.56 -4.96 2.16
N ALA A 190 8.10 -4.01 2.94
CA ALA A 190 7.90 -3.99 4.38
C ALA A 190 6.41 -3.83 4.76
N ALA A 191 5.69 -2.88 4.15
CA ALA A 191 4.27 -2.65 4.41
C ALA A 191 3.43 -3.88 4.05
N ARG A 192 3.69 -4.51 2.89
CA ARG A 192 3.04 -5.75 2.46
C ARG A 192 3.17 -6.86 3.50
N ALA A 193 4.40 -7.06 4.01
CA ALA A 193 4.69 -8.09 5.00
C ALA A 193 4.12 -7.76 6.39
N ILE A 194 4.24 -6.51 6.85
CA ILE A 194 3.71 -6.06 8.15
C ILE A 194 2.20 -6.29 8.25
N PHE A 195 1.46 -6.00 7.19
CA PHE A 195 0.00 -6.14 7.15
C PHE A 195 -0.48 -7.51 6.62
N ASP A 196 0.41 -8.49 6.46
CA ASP A 196 0.12 -9.86 5.98
C ASP A 196 -0.77 -9.88 4.71
N GLN A 197 -0.41 -9.05 3.74
CA GLN A 197 -1.23 -8.88 2.54
C GLN A 197 -1.18 -10.09 1.60
N ASP A 198 -0.10 -10.85 1.61
CA ASP A 198 0.01 -12.07 0.79
C ASP A 198 -1.04 -13.13 1.17
N ALA A 199 -1.37 -13.24 2.47
CA ALA A 199 -2.43 -14.13 2.92
C ALA A 199 -3.82 -13.61 2.48
N LEU A 200 -4.08 -12.32 2.69
CA LEU A 200 -5.34 -11.71 2.27
C LEU A 200 -5.57 -11.82 0.75
N TRP A 201 -4.55 -11.58 -0.06
CA TRP A 201 -4.69 -11.71 -1.52
C TRP A 201 -5.00 -13.14 -1.96
N ARG A 202 -4.40 -14.15 -1.32
CA ARG A 202 -4.75 -15.56 -1.58
C ARG A 202 -6.19 -15.88 -1.19
N GLU A 203 -6.66 -15.34 -0.07
CA GLU A 203 -8.05 -15.48 0.38
C GLU A 203 -9.03 -14.85 -0.62
N ILE A 204 -8.72 -13.66 -1.17
CA ILE A 204 -9.54 -13.00 -2.19
C ILE A 204 -9.47 -13.77 -3.52
N GLU A 205 -8.28 -14.23 -3.94
CA GLU A 205 -8.11 -15.07 -5.14
C GLU A 205 -8.94 -16.36 -5.07
N ALA A 206 -9.07 -16.95 -3.88
CA ALA A 206 -9.89 -18.16 -3.66
C ALA A 206 -11.41 -17.92 -3.77
N LEU A 207 -11.85 -16.67 -3.87
CA LEU A 207 -13.26 -16.32 -4.08
C LEU A 207 -13.64 -16.22 -5.57
N ASP A 208 -12.73 -16.54 -6.49
CA ASP A 208 -13.04 -16.61 -7.92
C ASP A 208 -14.20 -17.57 -8.19
N GLY A 209 -15.23 -17.06 -8.90
CA GLY A 209 -16.45 -17.83 -9.13
C GLY A 209 -17.39 -17.96 -7.93
N VAL A 210 -17.02 -17.44 -6.75
CA VAL A 210 -17.87 -17.45 -5.53
C VAL A 210 -18.58 -16.11 -5.34
N VAL A 211 -17.85 -15.01 -5.52
CA VAL A 211 -18.40 -13.64 -5.45
C VAL A 211 -18.17 -12.89 -6.76
N GLY A 212 -18.94 -11.82 -6.99
CA GLY A 212 -18.81 -10.98 -8.18
C GLY A 212 -17.43 -10.32 -8.30
N VAL A 213 -16.96 -10.06 -9.52
CA VAL A 213 -15.68 -9.44 -9.81
C VAL A 213 -15.56 -8.03 -9.21
N GLU A 214 -16.66 -7.29 -9.18
CA GLU A 214 -16.74 -5.94 -8.60
C GLU A 214 -16.43 -5.98 -7.10
N VAL A 215 -16.94 -6.98 -6.38
CA VAL A 215 -16.69 -7.17 -4.96
C VAL A 215 -15.22 -7.49 -4.69
N GLN A 216 -14.64 -8.39 -5.48
CA GLN A 216 -13.22 -8.69 -5.40
C GLN A 216 -12.36 -7.46 -5.70
N THR A 217 -12.71 -6.67 -6.71
CA THR A 217 -12.05 -5.41 -7.04
C THR A 217 -12.08 -4.44 -5.85
N GLN A 218 -13.24 -4.28 -5.18
CA GLN A 218 -13.35 -3.46 -3.97
C GLN A 218 -12.40 -3.93 -2.85
N MET A 219 -12.32 -5.25 -2.61
CA MET A 219 -11.42 -5.83 -1.63
C MET A 219 -9.94 -5.59 -1.98
N TYR A 220 -9.54 -5.75 -3.25
CA TYR A 220 -8.18 -5.43 -3.70
C TYR A 220 -7.85 -3.96 -3.55
N LEU A 221 -8.79 -3.06 -3.87
CA LEU A 221 -8.60 -1.62 -3.71
C LEU A 221 -8.51 -1.21 -2.24
N ALA A 222 -9.25 -1.87 -1.34
CA ALA A 222 -9.12 -1.64 0.10
C ALA A 222 -7.73 -2.08 0.61
N SER A 223 -7.27 -3.28 0.23
CA SER A 223 -5.91 -3.78 0.50
C SER A 223 -4.84 -2.82 -0.04
N ARG A 224 -4.96 -2.40 -1.30
CA ARG A 224 -4.03 -1.46 -1.93
C ARG A 224 -3.93 -0.14 -1.15
N ARG A 225 -5.06 0.43 -0.71
CA ARG A 225 -5.07 1.67 0.11
C ARG A 225 -4.30 1.49 1.42
N LEU A 226 -4.43 0.34 2.09
CA LEU A 226 -3.68 0.06 3.31
C LEU A 226 -2.17 0.02 3.05
N VAL A 227 -1.72 -0.77 2.06
CA VAL A 227 -0.29 -0.88 1.70
C VAL A 227 0.27 0.48 1.28
N GLU A 228 -0.48 1.24 0.49
CA GLU A 228 -0.07 2.59 0.07
C GLU A 228 0.13 3.54 1.27
N ARG A 229 -0.80 3.53 2.24
CA ARG A 229 -0.68 4.32 3.47
C ARG A 229 0.51 3.87 4.32
N GLY A 230 0.70 2.57 4.49
CA GLY A 230 1.85 2.01 5.21
C GLY A 230 3.18 2.33 4.55
N THR A 231 3.26 2.21 3.23
CA THR A 231 4.46 2.58 2.45
C THR A 231 4.81 4.05 2.64
N ARG A 232 3.82 4.95 2.50
CA ARG A 232 4.00 6.39 2.70
C ARG A 232 4.47 6.71 4.11
N TRP A 233 3.88 6.07 5.11
CA TRP A 233 4.27 6.22 6.51
C TRP A 233 5.74 5.80 6.73
N LEU A 234 6.15 4.64 6.23
CA LEU A 234 7.52 4.15 6.33
C LEU A 234 8.51 5.09 5.63
N LEU A 235 8.20 5.57 4.43
CA LEU A 235 9.03 6.52 3.69
C LEU A 235 9.23 7.85 4.41
N ARG A 236 8.28 8.29 5.22
CA ARG A 236 8.35 9.57 5.94
C ARG A 236 8.93 9.45 7.34
N ARG A 237 8.75 8.30 8.00
CA ARG A 237 9.08 8.12 9.41
C ARG A 237 10.34 7.30 9.66
N ARG A 238 10.80 6.53 8.68
CA ARG A 238 11.95 5.64 8.86
C ARG A 238 13.15 6.14 8.06
N PRO A 239 14.39 5.83 8.52
CA PRO A 239 15.60 6.17 7.77
C PRO A 239 15.66 5.42 6.46
N ARG A 240 16.35 6.00 5.47
CA ARG A 240 16.60 5.40 4.16
C ARG A 240 18.10 5.08 4.00
N PRO A 241 18.45 3.95 3.39
CA PRO A 241 17.57 2.89 2.91
C PRO A 241 16.91 2.12 4.06
N LEU A 242 15.62 1.73 3.88
CA LEU A 242 14.87 1.01 4.90
C LEU A 242 15.38 -0.43 5.02
N PRO A 243 15.78 -0.90 6.24
CA PRO A 243 16.10 -2.31 6.49
C PRO A 243 14.80 -3.12 6.60
N VAL A 244 14.41 -3.82 5.51
CA VAL A 244 13.09 -4.45 5.37
C VAL A 244 12.86 -5.49 6.46
N SER A 245 13.75 -6.48 6.61
CA SER A 245 13.60 -7.57 7.58
C SER A 245 13.52 -7.09 9.02
N ALA A 246 14.37 -6.12 9.42
CA ALA A 246 14.34 -5.54 10.75
C ALA A 246 13.05 -4.75 11.00
N THR A 247 12.58 -4.00 10.01
CA THR A 247 11.33 -3.24 10.09
C THR A 247 10.13 -4.17 10.22
N VAL A 248 10.06 -5.22 9.41
CA VAL A 248 8.99 -6.23 9.48
C VAL A 248 9.00 -6.92 10.86
N SER A 249 10.17 -7.33 11.35
CA SER A 249 10.29 -7.98 12.66
C SER A 249 9.82 -7.10 13.82
N PHE A 250 10.01 -5.78 13.72
CA PHE A 250 9.55 -4.84 14.73
C PHE A 250 8.03 -4.65 14.72
N PHE A 251 7.40 -4.57 13.53
CA PHE A 251 5.99 -4.21 13.42
C PHE A 251 5.02 -5.40 13.30
N ALA A 252 5.40 -6.52 12.67
CA ALA A 252 4.44 -7.51 12.19
C ALA A 252 3.59 -8.14 13.31
N ILE A 253 4.23 -8.56 14.42
CA ILE A 253 3.50 -9.19 15.53
C ILE A 253 2.56 -8.19 16.23
N PRO A 254 3.01 -7.00 16.66
CA PRO A 254 2.12 -6.01 17.27
C PRO A 254 0.99 -5.57 16.34
N VAL A 255 1.24 -5.38 15.05
CA VAL A 255 0.20 -5.04 14.07
C VAL A 255 -0.82 -6.17 13.91
N ALA A 256 -0.39 -7.43 13.93
CA ALA A 256 -1.31 -8.57 13.90
C ALA A 256 -2.20 -8.62 15.16
N GLN A 257 -1.67 -8.29 16.34
CA GLN A 257 -2.46 -8.17 17.59
C GLN A 257 -3.53 -7.07 17.46
N LEU A 258 -3.15 -5.90 16.96
CA LEU A 258 -4.08 -4.79 16.71
C LEU A 258 -5.14 -5.14 15.66
N ALA A 259 -4.76 -5.84 14.57
CA ALA A 259 -5.70 -6.32 13.57
C ALA A 259 -6.73 -7.28 14.17
N ALA A 260 -6.29 -8.19 15.03
CA ALA A 260 -7.19 -9.09 15.74
C ALA A 260 -8.10 -8.38 16.76
N MET A 261 -7.63 -7.28 17.38
CA MET A 261 -8.44 -6.43 18.24
C MET A 261 -9.52 -5.71 17.44
N VAL A 262 -9.19 -5.09 16.31
CA VAL A 262 -10.15 -4.41 15.42
C VAL A 262 -11.21 -5.41 14.89
N ALA A 263 -10.77 -6.61 14.50
CA ALA A 263 -11.68 -7.66 13.98
C ALA A 263 -12.68 -8.21 15.02
N ARG A 264 -12.40 -8.03 16.31
CA ARG A 264 -13.30 -8.41 17.43
C ARG A 264 -14.05 -7.22 18.04
N GLY A 265 -13.75 -6.01 17.60
CA GLY A 265 -14.38 -4.80 18.11
C GLY A 265 -15.84 -4.69 17.75
N GLU A 266 -16.57 -3.84 18.47
CA GLU A 266 -18.02 -3.62 18.34
C GLU A 266 -18.45 -3.26 16.91
N HIS A 267 -17.61 -2.52 16.17
CA HIS A 267 -17.90 -2.07 14.80
C HIS A 267 -17.40 -3.03 13.69
N ALA A 268 -16.91 -4.21 14.05
CA ALA A 268 -16.34 -5.13 13.05
C ALA A 268 -17.39 -5.64 12.04
N GLU A 269 -18.61 -5.95 12.52
CA GLU A 269 -19.72 -6.40 11.68
C GLU A 269 -20.24 -5.27 10.78
N ASP A 270 -20.34 -4.04 11.29
CA ASP A 270 -20.78 -2.88 10.52
C ASP A 270 -19.79 -2.59 9.39
N ALA A 271 -18.50 -2.62 9.68
CA ALA A 271 -17.44 -2.45 8.68
C ALA A 271 -17.43 -3.57 7.61
N ALA A 272 -17.89 -4.77 7.96
CA ALA A 272 -17.99 -5.91 7.07
C ALA A 272 -19.33 -6.00 6.31
N ALA A 273 -20.36 -5.24 6.72
CA ALA A 273 -21.73 -5.41 6.28
C ALA A 273 -21.92 -5.44 4.76
N THR A 274 -21.26 -4.52 4.05
CA THR A 274 -21.32 -4.45 2.59
C THR A 274 -20.80 -5.72 1.92
N TYR A 275 -19.69 -6.27 2.41
CA TYR A 275 -19.09 -7.50 1.89
C TYR A 275 -19.91 -8.73 2.24
N LEU A 276 -20.45 -8.79 3.48
CA LEU A 276 -21.35 -9.87 3.93
C LEU A 276 -22.62 -9.93 3.07
N ALA A 277 -23.23 -8.78 2.76
CA ALA A 277 -24.41 -8.70 1.91
C ALA A 277 -24.16 -9.20 0.48
N GLN A 278 -22.90 -9.21 0.03
CA GLN A 278 -22.49 -9.66 -1.28
C GLN A 278 -21.94 -11.09 -1.29
N GLY A 279 -22.13 -11.84 -0.20
CA GLY A 279 -21.77 -13.25 -0.10
C GLY A 279 -20.31 -13.54 0.22
N VAL A 280 -19.52 -12.54 0.62
CA VAL A 280 -18.13 -12.76 1.06
C VAL A 280 -18.15 -13.52 2.39
N PRO A 281 -17.34 -14.59 2.54
CA PRO A 281 -17.24 -15.33 3.80
C PRO A 281 -16.90 -14.41 4.98
N ARG A 282 -17.59 -14.61 6.12
CA ARG A 282 -17.54 -13.69 7.27
C ARG A 282 -16.10 -13.35 7.73
N ALA A 283 -15.21 -14.35 7.78
CA ALA A 283 -13.83 -14.12 8.19
C ALA A 283 -13.10 -13.13 7.27
N ILE A 284 -13.27 -13.27 5.95
CA ILE A 284 -12.66 -12.39 4.94
C ILE A 284 -13.34 -11.01 4.99
N ALA A 285 -14.66 -10.94 5.07
CA ALA A 285 -15.40 -9.69 5.15
C ALA A 285 -14.97 -8.83 6.35
N ILE A 286 -14.85 -9.42 7.55
CA ILE A 286 -14.35 -8.73 8.74
C ILE A 286 -12.89 -8.27 8.55
N ARG A 287 -12.03 -9.14 8.00
CA ARG A 287 -10.64 -8.80 7.74
C ARG A 287 -10.52 -7.62 6.78
N VAL A 288 -11.29 -7.60 5.69
CA VAL A 288 -11.30 -6.48 4.73
C VAL A 288 -11.90 -5.22 5.35
N GLY A 289 -13.00 -5.32 6.09
CA GLY A 289 -13.61 -4.19 6.81
C GLY A 289 -12.66 -3.52 7.81
N ALA A 290 -11.76 -4.29 8.42
CA ALA A 290 -10.77 -3.77 9.36
C ALA A 290 -9.65 -2.94 8.70
N LEU A 291 -9.41 -3.09 7.38
CA LEU A 291 -8.25 -2.49 6.69
C LEU A 291 -8.19 -0.98 6.80
N GLU A 292 -9.32 -0.29 6.86
CA GLU A 292 -9.34 1.18 6.94
C GLU A 292 -8.77 1.72 8.27
N ARG A 293 -8.90 0.94 9.34
CA ARG A 293 -8.42 1.30 10.67
C ARG A 293 -6.97 0.92 10.96
N LEU A 294 -6.37 0.03 10.14
CA LEU A 294 -5.02 -0.49 10.36
C LEU A 294 -3.86 0.48 10.08
N PRO A 295 -3.95 1.52 9.23
CA PRO A 295 -2.81 2.43 9.03
C PRO A 295 -2.27 3.06 10.32
N ARG A 296 -3.15 3.34 11.29
CA ARG A 296 -2.78 3.89 12.62
C ARG A 296 -1.97 2.90 13.48
N ALA A 297 -2.01 1.61 13.16
CA ALA A 297 -1.29 0.59 13.92
C ALA A 297 0.22 0.85 13.95
N LEU A 298 0.80 1.46 12.90
CA LEU A 298 2.22 1.80 12.88
C LEU A 298 2.57 2.86 13.92
N ASP A 299 1.76 3.90 14.07
CA ASP A 299 1.93 4.92 15.11
C ASP A 299 1.74 4.34 16.52
N ILE A 300 0.72 3.49 16.70
CA ILE A 300 0.42 2.82 17.97
C ILE A 300 1.59 1.95 18.41
N VAL A 301 2.19 1.17 17.50
CA VAL A 301 3.35 0.31 17.81
C VAL A 301 4.57 1.16 18.21
N GLU A 302 4.86 2.27 17.51
CA GLU A 302 5.95 3.16 17.91
C GLU A 302 5.72 3.80 19.29
N LEU A 303 4.50 4.23 19.59
CA LEU A 303 4.16 4.78 20.89
C LEU A 303 4.26 3.72 22.00
N ALA A 304 3.81 2.48 21.72
CA ALA A 304 3.90 1.37 22.66
C ALA A 304 5.36 1.03 23.01
N ASP A 305 6.24 1.00 22.01
CA ASP A 305 7.67 0.79 22.21
C ASP A 305 8.32 1.93 23.00
N ALA A 306 8.03 3.19 22.63
CA ALA A 306 8.57 4.38 23.27
C ALA A 306 8.19 4.49 24.76
N HIS A 307 6.96 4.08 25.11
CA HIS A 307 6.45 4.10 26.49
C HIS A 307 6.59 2.78 27.23
N THR A 308 7.09 1.74 26.58
CA THR A 308 7.19 0.38 27.13
C THR A 308 5.82 -0.14 27.65
N LEU A 309 4.77 0.09 26.85
CA LEU A 309 3.39 -0.27 27.18
C LEU A 309 2.85 -1.36 26.21
N PRO A 310 1.85 -2.16 26.64
CA PRO A 310 1.15 -3.07 25.74
C PRO A 310 0.44 -2.30 24.61
N VAL A 311 0.50 -2.82 23.38
CA VAL A 311 -0.08 -2.15 22.20
C VAL A 311 -1.59 -1.96 22.30
N GLU A 312 -2.30 -2.87 22.98
CA GLU A 312 -3.74 -2.78 23.20
C GLU A 312 -4.12 -1.57 24.09
N GLY A 313 -3.33 -1.31 25.13
CA GLY A 313 -3.53 -0.14 26.00
C GLY A 313 -3.29 1.17 25.27
N VAL A 314 -2.22 1.22 24.46
CA VAL A 314 -1.93 2.40 23.63
C VAL A 314 -3.00 2.59 22.55
N ALA A 315 -3.51 1.52 21.95
CA ALA A 315 -4.61 1.59 20.99
C ALA A 315 -5.87 2.19 21.62
N THR A 316 -6.21 1.78 22.83
CA THR A 316 -7.35 2.33 23.57
C THR A 316 -7.19 3.84 23.82
N THR A 317 -6.00 4.28 24.22
CA THR A 317 -5.70 5.72 24.40
C THR A 317 -5.76 6.48 23.08
N TYR A 318 -5.24 5.89 22.00
CA TYR A 318 -5.25 6.49 20.67
C TYR A 318 -6.70 6.68 20.16
N ASP A 319 -7.56 5.67 20.34
CA ASP A 319 -8.98 5.73 20.00
C ASP A 319 -9.72 6.74 20.87
N GLU A 320 -9.47 6.76 22.19
CA GLU A 320 -10.05 7.74 23.12
C GLU A 320 -9.74 9.20 22.71
N VAL A 321 -8.51 9.46 22.28
CA VAL A 321 -8.09 10.79 21.77
C VAL A 321 -8.86 11.12 20.49
N GLY A 322 -8.95 10.17 19.53
CA GLY A 322 -9.69 10.34 18.28
C GLY A 322 -11.15 10.71 18.51
N ASP A 323 -11.83 9.95 19.36
CA ASP A 323 -13.25 10.10 19.66
C ASP A 323 -13.53 11.39 20.42
N ARG A 324 -12.82 11.64 21.55
CA ARG A 324 -13.07 12.81 22.41
C ARG A 324 -12.75 14.14 21.75
N LEU A 325 -11.78 14.15 20.83
CA LEU A 325 -11.40 15.36 20.06
C LEU A 325 -12.02 15.38 18.66
N ARG A 326 -12.92 14.45 18.33
CA ARG A 326 -13.62 14.34 17.03
C ARG A 326 -12.68 14.31 15.82
N LEU A 327 -11.50 13.74 15.99
CA LEU A 327 -10.46 13.71 14.97
C LEU A 327 -10.82 12.76 13.82
N ASP A 328 -11.54 11.67 14.10
CA ASP A 328 -12.04 10.75 13.07
C ASP A 328 -13.01 11.49 12.15
N TRP A 329 -13.95 12.29 12.69
CA TRP A 329 -14.82 13.14 11.88
C TRP A 329 -14.05 14.12 10.99
N LEU A 330 -12.99 14.75 11.53
CA LEU A 330 -12.17 15.67 10.75
C LEU A 330 -11.44 14.97 9.60
N ILE A 331 -10.90 13.77 9.86
CA ILE A 331 -10.27 12.95 8.83
C ILE A 331 -11.27 12.57 7.73
N ASP A 332 -12.50 12.21 8.08
CA ASP A 332 -13.56 11.89 7.10
C ASP A 332 -13.84 13.10 6.19
N ARG A 333 -13.95 14.30 6.77
CA ARG A 333 -14.15 15.53 5.96
C ARG A 333 -12.95 15.82 5.05
N ILE A 334 -11.73 15.61 5.53
CA ILE A 334 -10.52 15.75 4.70
C ILE A 334 -10.54 14.73 3.54
N VAL A 335 -10.97 13.50 3.79
CA VAL A 335 -11.04 12.45 2.75
C VAL A 335 -12.08 12.76 1.67
N GLU A 336 -13.12 13.53 2.00
CA GLU A 336 -14.15 13.98 1.05
C GLU A 336 -13.73 15.17 0.19
N LEU A 337 -12.63 15.85 0.50
CA LEU A 337 -12.14 16.97 -0.31
C LEU A 337 -11.88 16.54 -1.77
N PRO A 338 -12.12 17.43 -2.74
CA PRO A 338 -11.86 17.21 -4.16
C PRO A 338 -10.43 16.73 -4.45
N ARG A 339 -10.25 16.10 -5.60
CA ARG A 339 -8.98 15.65 -6.16
C ARG A 339 -8.87 16.00 -7.62
N ASP A 340 -9.48 17.11 -7.99
CA ASP A 340 -9.71 17.45 -9.39
C ASP A 340 -8.40 17.75 -10.11
N ASP A 341 -7.38 18.21 -9.37
CA ASP A 341 -6.03 18.40 -9.88
C ASP A 341 -4.95 17.88 -8.93
N ARG A 342 -3.68 18.07 -9.35
CA ARG A 342 -2.50 17.69 -8.55
C ARG A 342 -2.47 18.42 -7.20
N TRP A 343 -2.80 19.71 -7.18
CA TRP A 343 -2.68 20.55 -5.98
C TRP A 343 -3.75 20.17 -4.96
N ASP A 344 -4.97 19.90 -5.41
CA ASP A 344 -6.06 19.41 -4.57
C ASP A 344 -5.68 18.06 -3.93
N ALA A 345 -5.14 17.13 -4.74
CA ALA A 345 -4.69 15.85 -4.25
C ALA A 345 -3.56 15.97 -3.21
N LEU A 346 -2.57 16.86 -3.45
CA LEU A 346 -1.47 17.12 -2.52
C LEU A 346 -1.96 17.82 -1.24
N ALA A 347 -2.82 18.83 -1.36
CA ALA A 347 -3.38 19.56 -0.23
C ALA A 347 -4.18 18.61 0.68
N ARG A 348 -5.06 17.78 0.11
CA ARG A 348 -5.81 16.79 0.86
C ARG A 348 -4.91 15.78 1.56
N ASN A 349 -3.88 15.28 0.88
CA ASN A 349 -2.92 14.35 1.50
C ASN A 349 -2.15 15.02 2.63
N ALA A 350 -1.72 16.28 2.47
CA ALA A 350 -1.04 17.05 3.50
C ALA A 350 -1.92 17.22 4.74
N LEU A 351 -3.18 17.67 4.57
CA LEU A 351 -4.13 17.84 5.66
C LEU A 351 -4.38 16.53 6.42
N ARG A 352 -4.51 15.43 5.69
CA ARG A 352 -4.72 14.11 6.32
C ARG A 352 -3.49 13.68 7.13
N GLU A 353 -2.30 13.88 6.62
CA GLU A 353 -1.06 13.56 7.33
C GLU A 353 -0.88 14.45 8.57
N ASP A 354 -1.23 15.74 8.48
CA ASP A 354 -1.23 16.65 9.62
C ASP A 354 -2.22 16.17 10.69
N ALA A 355 -3.45 15.78 10.31
CA ALA A 355 -4.44 15.25 11.25
C ALA A 355 -3.93 13.99 11.96
N VAL A 356 -3.40 13.02 11.24
CA VAL A 356 -2.83 11.79 11.82
C VAL A 356 -1.64 12.12 12.74
N THR A 357 -0.79 13.05 12.34
CA THR A 357 0.34 13.50 13.16
C THR A 357 -0.14 14.14 14.47
N GLN A 358 -1.21 14.95 14.43
CA GLN A 358 -1.80 15.55 15.62
C GLN A 358 -2.37 14.50 16.58
N ILE A 359 -3.11 13.50 16.06
CA ILE A 359 -3.61 12.40 16.90
C ILE A 359 -2.45 11.73 17.63
N ARG A 360 -1.40 11.37 16.89
CA ARG A 360 -0.21 10.72 17.47
C ARG A 360 0.45 11.57 18.55
N GLN A 361 0.65 12.86 18.32
CA GLN A 361 1.30 13.77 19.29
C GLN A 361 0.44 13.96 20.53
N ILE A 362 -0.87 14.10 20.38
CA ILE A 362 -1.79 14.21 21.52
C ILE A 362 -1.83 12.89 22.30
N ALA A 363 -1.91 11.74 21.61
CA ALA A 363 -1.87 10.43 22.25
C ALA A 363 -0.55 10.22 23.03
N ASP A 364 0.59 10.63 22.48
CA ASP A 364 1.88 10.64 23.18
C ASP A 364 1.83 11.48 24.47
N ALA A 365 1.30 12.69 24.39
CA ALA A 365 1.15 13.58 25.56
C ALA A 365 0.17 13.02 26.61
N VAL A 366 -0.89 12.34 26.19
CA VAL A 366 -1.84 11.66 27.10
C VAL A 366 -1.16 10.47 27.79
N LEU A 367 -0.39 9.67 27.07
CA LEU A 367 0.38 8.56 27.64
C LEU A 367 1.41 9.05 28.66
N GLN A 368 2.11 10.15 28.38
CA GLN A 368 3.04 10.79 29.30
C GLN A 368 2.33 11.30 30.58
N ALA A 369 1.11 11.82 30.44
CA ALA A 369 0.31 12.28 31.59
C ALA A 369 -0.32 11.13 32.40
N GLY A 370 -0.30 9.90 31.88
CA GLY A 370 -0.85 8.71 32.50
C GLY A 370 -2.35 8.48 32.24
N SER A 371 -3.12 9.50 31.85
CA SER A 371 -4.53 9.37 31.43
C SER A 371 -5.00 10.62 30.67
N TYR A 372 -6.06 10.43 29.86
CA TYR A 372 -6.72 11.55 29.17
C TYR A 372 -7.23 12.63 30.15
N ASP A 373 -7.82 12.23 31.27
CA ASP A 373 -8.38 13.17 32.24
C ASP A 373 -7.28 13.99 32.93
N THR A 374 -6.12 13.40 33.23
CA THR A 374 -4.96 14.11 33.76
C THR A 374 -4.42 15.10 32.73
N TRP A 375 -4.22 14.70 31.50
CA TRP A 375 -3.80 15.58 30.41
C TRP A 375 -4.80 16.73 30.18
N MET A 376 -6.10 16.40 30.14
CA MET A 376 -7.20 17.36 29.96
C MET A 376 -7.25 18.42 31.07
N SER A 377 -6.96 18.03 32.33
CA SER A 377 -7.03 18.96 33.48
C SER A 377 -6.14 20.20 33.33
N THR A 378 -5.02 20.05 32.63
CA THR A 378 -4.06 21.15 32.37
C THR A 378 -4.35 21.90 31.06
N ARG A 379 -5.21 21.39 30.20
CA ARG A 379 -5.49 21.90 28.83
C ARG A 379 -6.97 22.19 28.56
N SER A 380 -7.81 22.20 29.58
CA SER A 380 -9.27 22.31 29.45
C SER A 380 -9.74 23.51 28.61
N SER A 381 -9.12 24.67 28.76
CA SER A 381 -9.46 25.86 27.98
C SER A 381 -9.05 25.75 26.52
N ALA A 382 -7.91 25.13 26.21
CA ALA A 382 -7.47 24.89 24.82
C ALA A 382 -8.36 23.85 24.15
N VAL A 383 -8.66 22.73 24.82
CA VAL A 383 -9.58 21.71 24.31
C VAL A 383 -10.98 22.29 24.05
N ALA A 384 -11.51 23.12 24.97
CA ALA A 384 -12.79 23.78 24.79
C ALA A 384 -12.81 24.67 23.53
N ARG A 385 -11.74 25.42 23.25
CA ARG A 385 -11.63 26.24 22.03
C ARG A 385 -11.63 25.39 20.77
N VAL A 386 -10.82 24.31 20.77
CA VAL A 386 -10.75 23.38 19.63
C VAL A 386 -12.13 22.77 19.36
N LEU A 387 -12.81 22.24 20.37
CA LEU A 387 -14.14 21.65 20.21
C LEU A 387 -15.18 22.67 19.73
N THR A 388 -15.14 23.91 20.25
CA THR A 388 -16.02 24.99 19.79
C THR A 388 -15.76 25.30 18.31
N LEU A 389 -14.50 25.41 17.89
CA LEU A 389 -14.15 25.64 16.49
C LEU A 389 -14.62 24.50 15.59
N LEU A 390 -14.46 23.23 16.02
CA LEU A 390 -14.95 22.08 15.24
C LEU A 390 -16.48 22.07 15.14
N ASP A 391 -17.20 22.50 16.19
CA ASP A 391 -18.65 22.67 16.12
C ASP A 391 -19.04 23.80 15.16
N ASP A 392 -18.31 24.92 15.16
CA ASP A 392 -18.53 26.02 14.20
C ASP A 392 -18.28 25.55 12.76
N VAL A 393 -17.19 24.85 12.49
CA VAL A 393 -16.90 24.25 11.17
C VAL A 393 -18.01 23.28 10.76
N ARG A 394 -18.47 22.42 11.67
CA ARG A 394 -19.55 21.46 11.42
C ARG A 394 -20.86 22.17 11.12
N ASN A 395 -21.20 23.21 11.84
CA ASN A 395 -22.44 23.98 11.67
C ASN A 395 -22.42 24.84 10.40
N HIS A 396 -21.23 25.29 9.98
CA HIS A 396 -21.06 26.01 8.70
C HIS A 396 -21.41 25.13 7.49
N GLY A 397 -21.15 23.81 7.58
CA GLY A 397 -21.57 22.82 6.57
C GLY A 397 -20.81 22.86 5.25
N VAL A 398 -19.83 23.76 5.09
CA VAL A 398 -18.94 23.84 3.93
C VAL A 398 -17.55 23.42 4.35
N TYR A 399 -17.02 22.38 3.72
CA TYR A 399 -15.71 21.81 4.04
C TYR A 399 -14.79 21.99 2.83
N ASP A 400 -13.82 22.89 2.98
CA ASP A 400 -12.77 23.12 2.01
C ASP A 400 -11.38 23.06 2.64
N VAL A 401 -10.34 23.15 1.84
CA VAL A 401 -8.95 23.12 2.29
C VAL A 401 -8.68 24.22 3.32
N ALA A 402 -9.24 25.43 3.14
CA ALA A 402 -9.01 26.56 4.03
C ALA A 402 -9.63 26.32 5.43
N THR A 403 -10.91 25.91 5.44
CA THR A 403 -11.67 25.66 6.69
C THR A 403 -11.03 24.54 7.52
N LEU A 404 -10.67 23.42 6.86
CA LEU A 404 -10.06 22.28 7.54
C LEU A 404 -8.62 22.57 7.98
N SER A 405 -7.87 23.41 7.24
CA SER A 405 -6.55 23.90 7.67
C SER A 405 -6.61 24.72 8.96
N VAL A 406 -7.63 25.59 9.10
CA VAL A 406 -7.84 26.38 10.31
C VAL A 406 -8.12 25.47 11.50
N ALA A 407 -8.98 24.45 11.32
CA ALA A 407 -9.29 23.47 12.37
C ALA A 407 -8.03 22.71 12.83
N LEU A 408 -7.23 22.21 11.89
CA LEU A 408 -5.97 21.52 12.19
C LEU A 408 -4.95 22.42 12.88
N ARG A 409 -4.87 23.69 12.45
CA ARG A 409 -3.95 24.65 13.07
C ARG A 409 -4.29 24.93 14.54
N GLU A 410 -5.56 25.02 14.90
CA GLU A 410 -5.97 25.20 16.30
C GLU A 410 -5.61 23.96 17.14
N MET A 411 -5.69 22.76 16.57
CA MET A 411 -5.29 21.51 17.24
C MET A 411 -3.82 21.48 17.67
N HIS A 412 -2.91 22.17 16.97
CA HIS A 412 -1.51 22.29 17.38
C HIS A 412 -1.35 22.95 18.77
N SER A 413 -2.35 23.68 19.23
CA SER A 413 -2.33 24.25 20.58
C SER A 413 -2.50 23.21 21.70
N LEU A 414 -2.82 21.95 21.34
CA LEU A 414 -3.02 20.82 22.27
C LEU A 414 -1.76 20.00 22.51
N THR A 415 -0.78 20.08 21.60
CA THR A 415 0.54 19.43 21.72
C THR A 415 1.54 20.37 22.36
#